data_1be38db2ae0d0e40e5954b382fd1ee61
#
_entry.id   1be38db2ae0d0e40e5954b382fd1ee61
#
_cell.length_a   1.000
_cell.length_b   1.000
_cell.length_c   1.000
_cell.angle_alpha   90.00
_cell.angle_beta   90.00
_cell.angle_gamma   90.00
#
_symmetry.space_group_name_H-M   'P 1'
#
loop_
_entity.id
_entity.type
_entity.pdbx_description
1 polymer ?
#
loop_
_entity_poly.entity_id
_entity_poly.type
_entity_poly.pdbx_seq_one_letter_code
_entity_poly.pdbx_strand_id
1 'polypeptide(L)'
;MSSETLTGLLKKGQNILAKAGIGEAGLDAWLLLEYTTGKSRAYYFAHGEENVSEETADQYLKLIGRRAEHIPLQHLTHQAFFMGYEFYVNENVLVPRQDTETLVEAALECAKTADADKELHILDMCTGSGCILISILKEMPKACGTGVDLSELALEVAERNARTDRKSVV
;
A
#
# COMPACT_ATOMS: atom_id res chain seq x y z
N MET A 1 8.48 13.39 -33.39
CA MET A 1 8.68 12.67 -32.13
C MET A 1 7.79 11.45 -32.17
N SER A 2 8.32 10.23 -32.07
CA SER A 2 7.49 9.02 -32.10
C SER A 2 6.71 8.94 -30.79
N SER A 3 5.39 9.03 -30.88
CA SER A 3 4.51 8.79 -29.73
C SER A 3 4.71 7.37 -29.23
N GLU A 4 4.98 7.19 -27.93
CA GLU A 4 5.17 5.88 -27.32
C GLU A 4 3.79 5.26 -27.05
N THR A 5 3.58 3.97 -27.39
CA THR A 5 2.33 3.27 -27.12
C THR A 5 2.31 2.69 -25.71
N LEU A 6 1.12 2.38 -25.17
CA LEU A 6 0.98 1.73 -23.88
C LEU A 6 1.78 0.43 -23.79
N THR A 7 1.72 -0.41 -24.84
CA THR A 7 2.51 -1.65 -24.92
C THR A 7 4.01 -1.39 -24.94
N GLY A 8 4.45 -0.38 -25.71
CA GLY A 8 5.86 0.02 -25.80
C GLY A 8 6.39 0.49 -24.44
N LEU A 9 5.64 1.38 -23.79
CA LEU A 9 5.99 1.94 -22.49
C LEU A 9 6.08 0.85 -21.40
N LEU A 10 5.11 -0.07 -21.36
CA LEU A 10 5.14 -1.22 -20.45
C LEU A 10 6.38 -2.08 -20.64
N LYS A 11 6.69 -2.48 -21.88
CA LYS A 11 7.89 -3.29 -22.20
C LYS A 11 9.17 -2.59 -21.77
N LYS A 12 9.26 -1.28 -21.96
CA LYS A 12 10.39 -0.47 -21.52
C LYS A 12 10.57 -0.52 -20.01
N GLY A 13 9.49 -0.32 -19.24
CA GLY A 13 9.51 -0.44 -17.78
C GLY A 13 9.95 -1.82 -17.31
N GLN A 14 9.36 -2.89 -17.87
CA GLN A 14 9.73 -4.27 -17.56
C GLN A 14 11.22 -4.54 -17.78
N ASN A 15 11.76 -4.07 -18.89
CA ASN A 15 13.18 -4.24 -19.21
C ASN A 15 14.09 -3.49 -18.24
N ILE A 16 13.73 -2.28 -17.83
CA ILE A 16 14.50 -1.50 -16.84
C ILE A 16 14.53 -2.24 -15.51
N LEU A 17 13.37 -2.67 -15.00
CA LEU A 17 13.26 -3.36 -13.71
C LEU A 17 13.96 -4.73 -13.73
N ALA A 18 13.84 -5.49 -14.81
CA ALA A 18 14.53 -6.77 -14.95
C ALA A 18 16.07 -6.60 -14.94
N LYS A 19 16.60 -5.57 -15.63
CA LYS A 19 18.03 -5.23 -15.58
C LYS A 19 18.51 -4.80 -14.20
N ALA A 20 17.64 -4.19 -13.41
CA ALA A 20 17.92 -3.80 -12.02
C ALA A 20 17.80 -4.98 -11.03
N GLY A 21 17.47 -6.19 -11.50
CA GLY A 21 17.34 -7.38 -10.64
C GLY A 21 16.07 -7.42 -9.81
N ILE A 22 15.01 -6.70 -10.21
CA ILE A 22 13.70 -6.77 -9.55
C ILE A 22 13.04 -8.10 -9.92
N GLY A 23 12.75 -8.95 -8.91
CA GLY A 23 12.20 -10.30 -9.11
C GLY A 23 10.85 -10.29 -9.82
N GLU A 24 9.95 -9.39 -9.45
CA GLU A 24 8.60 -9.25 -10.02
C GLU A 24 8.51 -8.10 -11.05
N ALA A 25 9.57 -7.91 -11.85
CA ALA A 25 9.70 -6.79 -12.79
C ALA A 25 8.47 -6.61 -13.71
N GLY A 26 7.88 -7.71 -14.16
CA GLY A 26 6.69 -7.69 -15.01
C GLY A 26 5.45 -7.17 -14.28
N LEU A 27 5.24 -7.61 -13.06
CA LEU A 27 4.11 -7.21 -12.21
C LEU A 27 4.26 -5.75 -11.76
N ASP A 28 5.45 -5.39 -11.27
CA ASP A 28 5.72 -4.04 -10.77
C ASP A 28 5.57 -2.99 -11.88
N ALA A 29 6.08 -3.28 -13.07
CA ALA A 29 5.90 -2.39 -14.23
C ALA A 29 4.42 -2.20 -14.58
N TRP A 30 3.63 -3.26 -14.51
CA TRP A 30 2.18 -3.22 -14.70
C TRP A 30 1.49 -2.32 -13.68
N LEU A 31 1.72 -2.57 -12.40
CA LEU A 31 1.07 -1.84 -11.30
C LEU A 31 1.42 -0.35 -11.32
N LEU A 32 2.67 -0.02 -11.64
CA LEU A 32 3.08 1.38 -11.82
C LEU A 32 2.41 2.04 -13.03
N LEU A 33 2.17 1.28 -14.11
CA LEU A 33 1.47 1.81 -15.27
C LEU A 33 -0.02 2.03 -14.98
N GLU A 34 -0.69 1.09 -14.28
CA GLU A 34 -2.06 1.26 -13.80
C GLU A 34 -2.17 2.48 -12.87
N TYR A 35 -1.25 2.61 -11.93
CA TYR A 35 -1.20 3.76 -11.02
C TYR A 35 -1.07 5.10 -11.77
N THR A 36 -0.18 5.15 -12.77
CA THR A 36 0.09 6.40 -13.51
C THR A 36 -1.07 6.80 -14.42
N THR A 37 -1.74 5.83 -15.04
CA THR A 37 -2.78 6.08 -16.05
C THR A 37 -4.20 6.01 -15.51
N GLY A 38 -4.41 5.37 -14.34
CA GLY A 38 -5.73 5.08 -13.79
C GLY A 38 -6.53 4.05 -14.60
N LYS A 39 -5.91 3.38 -15.57
CA LYS A 39 -6.57 2.44 -16.48
C LYS A 39 -6.33 1.00 -16.03
N SER A 40 -7.36 0.17 -16.05
CA SER A 40 -7.28 -1.23 -15.63
C SER A 40 -6.51 -2.10 -16.62
N ARG A 41 -6.04 -3.26 -16.15
CA ARG A 41 -5.36 -4.26 -16.98
C ARG A 41 -6.18 -4.69 -18.21
N ALA A 42 -7.50 -4.80 -18.07
CA ALA A 42 -8.40 -5.13 -19.19
C ALA A 42 -8.37 -4.06 -20.29
N TYR A 43 -8.25 -2.79 -19.91
CA TYR A 43 -8.13 -1.68 -20.85
C TYR A 43 -6.89 -1.83 -21.72
N TYR A 44 -5.75 -2.19 -21.14
CA TYR A 44 -4.49 -2.35 -21.88
C TYR A 44 -4.54 -3.47 -22.91
N PHE A 45 -5.21 -4.58 -22.61
CA PHE A 45 -5.36 -5.67 -23.58
C PHE A 45 -6.17 -5.24 -24.81
N ALA A 46 -7.12 -4.33 -24.63
CA ALA A 46 -7.95 -3.84 -25.73
C ALA A 46 -7.32 -2.67 -26.50
N HIS A 47 -6.46 -1.86 -25.84
CA HIS A 47 -5.98 -0.57 -26.34
C HIS A 47 -4.45 -0.43 -26.26
N GLY A 48 -3.70 -1.52 -26.33
CA GLY A 48 -2.24 -1.52 -26.17
C GLY A 48 -1.48 -0.63 -27.17
N GLU A 49 -2.06 -0.38 -28.34
CA GLU A 49 -1.50 0.49 -29.39
C GLU A 49 -1.89 1.97 -29.22
N GLU A 50 -2.66 2.31 -28.19
CA GLU A 50 -3.00 3.71 -27.90
C GLU A 50 -1.74 4.50 -27.53
N ASN A 51 -1.61 5.69 -28.09
CA ASN A 51 -0.51 6.58 -27.79
C ASN A 51 -0.65 7.18 -26.39
N VAL A 52 0.45 7.22 -25.67
CA VAL A 52 0.55 7.84 -24.34
C VAL A 52 1.05 9.27 -24.48
N SER A 53 0.53 10.18 -23.66
CA SER A 53 1.06 11.54 -23.61
C SER A 53 2.50 11.53 -23.08
N GLU A 54 3.32 12.47 -23.53
CA GLU A 54 4.72 12.62 -23.08
C GLU A 54 4.79 12.78 -21.54
N GLU A 55 3.88 13.56 -20.96
CA GLU A 55 3.79 13.78 -19.52
C GLU A 55 3.53 12.46 -18.76
N THR A 56 2.58 11.64 -19.23
CA THR A 56 2.28 10.34 -18.60
C THR A 56 3.45 9.37 -18.73
N ALA A 57 4.11 9.35 -19.89
CA ALA A 57 5.27 8.51 -20.13
C ALA A 57 6.43 8.90 -19.18
N ASP A 58 6.68 10.19 -19.01
CA ASP A 58 7.73 10.70 -18.11
C ASP A 58 7.42 10.39 -16.65
N GLN A 59 6.17 10.56 -16.21
CA GLN A 59 5.75 10.19 -14.85
C GLN A 59 5.96 8.70 -14.59
N TYR A 60 5.52 7.86 -15.51
CA TYR A 60 5.74 6.41 -15.40
C TYR A 60 7.21 6.04 -15.34
N LEU A 61 8.04 6.55 -16.25
CA LEU A 61 9.47 6.24 -16.28
C LEU A 61 10.21 6.74 -15.05
N LYS A 62 9.78 7.85 -14.45
CA LYS A 62 10.30 8.32 -13.16
C LYS A 62 10.01 7.33 -12.03
N LEU A 63 8.80 6.77 -11.97
CA LEU A 63 8.45 5.75 -10.98
C LEU A 63 9.21 4.44 -11.22
N ILE A 64 9.37 4.02 -12.47
CA ILE A 64 10.19 2.87 -12.86
C ILE A 64 11.65 3.07 -12.42
N GLY A 65 12.22 4.26 -12.62
CA GLY A 65 13.57 4.58 -12.15
C GLY A 65 13.71 4.42 -10.63
N ARG A 66 12.79 5.00 -9.87
CA ARG A 66 12.75 4.85 -8.41
C ARG A 66 12.58 3.39 -7.98
N ARG A 67 11.75 2.62 -8.67
CA ARG A 67 11.58 1.19 -8.38
C ARG A 67 12.87 0.40 -8.68
N ALA A 68 13.57 0.75 -9.75
CA ALA A 68 14.88 0.17 -10.08
C ALA A 68 15.98 0.45 -9.03
N GLU A 69 15.82 1.51 -8.23
CA GLU A 69 16.61 1.79 -7.03
C GLU A 69 16.19 0.98 -5.80
N HIS A 70 15.34 -0.04 -5.98
CA HIS A 70 14.78 -0.92 -4.95
C HIS A 70 13.83 -0.23 -3.95
N ILE A 71 13.31 0.96 -4.25
CA ILE A 71 12.24 1.56 -3.44
C ILE A 71 11.00 0.66 -3.54
N PRO A 72 10.36 0.29 -2.42
CA PRO A 72 9.17 -0.56 -2.44
C PRO A 72 8.06 0.00 -3.32
N LEU A 73 7.41 -0.87 -4.09
CA LEU A 73 6.29 -0.49 -4.95
C LEU A 73 5.21 0.26 -4.16
N GLN A 74 4.88 -0.23 -2.98
CA GLN A 74 3.86 0.34 -2.10
C GLN A 74 4.18 1.78 -1.66
N HIS A 75 5.46 2.12 -1.47
CA HIS A 75 5.88 3.49 -1.19
C HIS A 75 5.76 4.41 -2.42
N LEU A 76 5.82 3.84 -3.64
CA LEU A 76 5.65 4.60 -4.88
C LEU A 76 4.19 4.85 -5.22
N THR A 77 3.34 3.87 -4.93
CA THR A 77 1.89 3.93 -5.15
C THR A 77 1.13 4.48 -3.95
N HIS A 78 1.80 4.60 -2.79
CA HIS A 78 1.22 4.98 -1.52
C HIS A 78 0.08 4.07 -1.06
N GLN A 79 0.09 2.81 -1.48
CA GLN A 79 -0.96 1.83 -1.16
C GLN A 79 -0.35 0.52 -0.69
N ALA A 80 -0.89 -0.03 0.39
CA ALA A 80 -0.61 -1.37 0.86
C ALA A 80 -1.90 -2.03 1.32
N PHE A 81 -2.07 -3.32 1.04
CA PHE A 81 -3.21 -4.10 1.53
C PHE A 81 -2.79 -4.93 2.73
N PHE A 82 -3.63 -4.93 3.77
CA PHE A 82 -3.42 -5.68 5.00
C PHE A 82 -4.76 -6.03 5.63
N MET A 83 -4.98 -7.28 6.03
CA MET A 83 -6.28 -7.77 6.52
C MET A 83 -7.47 -7.47 5.58
N GLY A 84 -7.23 -7.41 4.27
CA GLY A 84 -8.23 -7.03 3.27
C GLY A 84 -8.57 -5.52 3.21
N TYR A 85 -7.91 -4.70 4.00
CA TYR A 85 -8.08 -3.24 4.01
C TYR A 85 -6.93 -2.55 3.28
N GLU A 86 -7.22 -1.39 2.68
CA GLU A 86 -6.22 -0.55 2.06
C GLU A 86 -5.67 0.46 3.07
N PHE A 87 -4.34 0.56 3.13
CA PHE A 87 -3.61 1.51 3.97
C PHE A 87 -2.72 2.42 3.13
N TYR A 88 -2.70 3.70 3.45
CA TYR A 88 -1.68 4.61 2.96
C TYR A 88 -0.33 4.28 3.60
N VAL A 89 0.72 4.26 2.79
CA VAL A 89 2.10 4.05 3.24
C VAL A 89 3.06 4.96 2.47
N ASN A 90 4.16 5.33 3.10
CA ASN A 90 5.25 6.09 2.51
C ASN A 90 6.58 5.65 3.12
N GLU A 91 7.66 6.33 2.80
CA GLU A 91 9.02 6.05 3.28
C GLU A 91 9.19 6.12 4.80
N ASN A 92 8.27 6.70 5.53
CA ASN A 92 8.34 6.87 6.98
C ASN A 92 7.81 5.68 7.77
N VAL A 93 7.18 4.70 7.10
CA VAL A 93 6.62 3.52 7.75
C VAL A 93 7.03 2.24 7.02
N LEU A 94 7.11 1.15 7.78
CA LEU A 94 7.29 -0.17 7.20
C LEU A 94 6.03 -0.54 6.37
N VAL A 95 6.23 -1.10 5.18
CA VAL A 95 5.13 -1.69 4.41
C VAL A 95 4.55 -2.86 5.19
N PRO A 96 3.23 -2.88 5.49
CA PRO A 96 2.57 -4.00 6.15
C PRO A 96 2.89 -5.33 5.47
N ARG A 97 3.21 -6.36 6.26
CA ARG A 97 3.56 -7.70 5.75
C ARG A 97 2.45 -8.68 6.06
N GLN A 98 2.17 -9.60 5.15
CA GLN A 98 1.15 -10.63 5.33
C GLN A 98 1.40 -11.50 6.57
N ASP A 99 2.65 -11.83 6.88
CA ASP A 99 2.97 -12.61 8.09
C ASP A 99 2.48 -11.93 9.38
N THR A 100 2.34 -10.61 9.38
CA THR A 100 1.83 -9.85 10.52
C THR A 100 0.30 -9.97 10.67
N GLU A 101 -0.42 -10.43 9.64
CA GLU A 101 -1.87 -10.68 9.74
C GLU A 101 -2.19 -11.76 10.78
N THR A 102 -1.28 -12.75 10.95
CA THR A 102 -1.43 -13.78 11.98
C THR A 102 -1.43 -13.21 13.40
N LEU A 103 -0.74 -12.09 13.64
CA LEU A 103 -0.78 -11.39 14.92
C LEU A 103 -2.17 -10.78 15.17
N VAL A 104 -2.76 -10.16 14.16
CA VAL A 104 -4.12 -9.59 14.25
C VAL A 104 -5.13 -10.69 14.52
N GLU A 105 -5.06 -11.81 13.78
CA GLU A 105 -5.94 -12.98 13.99
C GLU A 105 -5.82 -13.51 15.42
N ALA A 106 -4.60 -13.69 15.94
CA ALA A 106 -4.37 -14.15 17.30
C ALA A 106 -4.91 -13.17 18.35
N ALA A 107 -4.75 -11.85 18.12
CA ALA A 107 -5.28 -10.84 19.01
C ALA A 107 -6.82 -10.86 19.05
N LEU A 108 -7.46 -11.02 17.89
CA LEU A 108 -8.91 -11.14 17.79
C LEU A 108 -9.44 -12.42 18.47
N GLU A 109 -8.73 -13.55 18.34
CA GLU A 109 -9.08 -14.78 19.07
C GLU A 109 -8.95 -14.60 20.59
N CYS A 110 -7.88 -14.00 21.08
CA CYS A 110 -7.71 -13.68 22.49
C CYS A 110 -8.84 -12.76 22.99
N ALA A 111 -9.21 -11.76 22.20
CA ALA A 111 -10.27 -10.82 22.56
C ALA A 111 -11.64 -11.49 22.70
N LYS A 112 -11.94 -12.54 21.93
CA LYS A 112 -13.19 -13.34 22.07
C LYS A 112 -13.32 -14.03 23.44
N THR A 113 -12.19 -14.30 24.11
CA THR A 113 -12.16 -14.91 25.45
C THR A 113 -12.32 -13.90 26.57
N ALA A 114 -12.24 -12.61 26.26
CA ALA A 114 -12.45 -11.54 27.24
C ALA A 114 -13.95 -11.42 27.60
N ASP A 115 -14.20 -10.81 28.76
CA ASP A 115 -15.55 -10.57 29.26
C ASP A 115 -16.30 -9.65 28.26
N ALA A 116 -17.38 -10.15 27.69
CA ALA A 116 -18.14 -9.45 26.64
C ALA A 116 -18.74 -8.11 27.07
N ASP A 117 -18.85 -7.88 28.40
CA ASP A 117 -19.39 -6.65 28.99
C ASP A 117 -18.32 -5.59 29.25
N LYS A 118 -17.02 -5.93 29.07
CA LYS A 118 -15.93 -5.00 29.27
C LYS A 118 -15.50 -4.34 27.96
N GLU A 119 -15.34 -3.03 28.01
CA GLU A 119 -14.66 -2.27 26.95
C GLU A 119 -13.18 -2.66 26.91
N LEU A 120 -12.71 -3.10 25.75
CA LEU A 120 -11.32 -3.46 25.54
C LEU A 120 -10.52 -2.24 25.11
N HIS A 121 -9.41 -1.99 25.80
CA HIS A 121 -8.44 -0.97 25.45
C HIS A 121 -7.20 -1.65 24.89
N ILE A 122 -6.81 -1.30 23.67
CA ILE A 122 -5.69 -1.89 22.93
C ILE A 122 -4.59 -0.84 22.84
N LEU A 123 -3.37 -1.24 23.21
CA LEU A 123 -2.17 -0.43 23.02
C LEU A 123 -1.29 -1.06 21.95
N ASP A 124 -1.05 -0.33 20.87
CA ASP A 124 -0.14 -0.73 19.79
C ASP A 124 1.16 0.06 19.90
N MET A 125 2.23 -0.63 20.29
CA MET A 125 3.55 -0.05 20.46
C MET A 125 4.33 -0.15 19.14
N CYS A 126 4.91 0.95 18.67
CA CYS A 126 5.56 1.07 17.37
C CYS A 126 4.55 0.86 16.23
N THR A 127 3.46 1.61 16.29
CA THR A 127 2.28 1.41 15.43
C THR A 127 2.55 1.60 13.93
N GLY A 128 3.59 2.34 13.55
CA GLY A 128 3.98 2.57 12.16
C GLY A 128 2.83 3.16 11.34
N SER A 129 2.32 2.42 10.36
CA SER A 129 1.17 2.82 9.55
C SER A 129 -0.19 2.72 10.28
N GLY A 130 -0.22 2.17 11.49
CA GLY A 130 -1.45 1.89 12.24
C GLY A 130 -2.19 0.63 11.78
N CYS A 131 -1.62 -0.14 10.84
CA CYS A 131 -2.35 -1.24 10.19
C CYS A 131 -2.83 -2.32 11.16
N ILE A 132 -2.05 -2.67 12.20
CA ILE A 132 -2.44 -3.67 13.20
C ILE A 132 -3.62 -3.15 14.03
N LEU A 133 -3.43 -1.99 14.68
CA LEU A 133 -4.43 -1.41 15.56
C LEU A 133 -5.74 -1.14 14.82
N ILE A 134 -5.68 -0.47 13.67
CA ILE A 134 -6.85 -0.11 12.88
C ILE A 134 -7.60 -1.38 12.44
N SER A 135 -6.90 -2.42 11.98
CA SER A 135 -7.53 -3.68 11.58
C SER A 135 -8.27 -4.35 12.76
N ILE A 136 -7.66 -4.37 13.96
CA ILE A 136 -8.33 -4.92 15.15
C ILE A 136 -9.58 -4.11 15.51
N LEU A 137 -9.48 -2.77 15.51
CA LEU A 137 -10.61 -1.90 15.85
C LEU A 137 -11.77 -2.01 14.85
N LYS A 138 -11.47 -2.31 13.57
CA LYS A 138 -12.51 -2.56 12.55
C LYS A 138 -13.34 -3.80 12.87
N GLU A 139 -12.69 -4.86 13.33
CA GLU A 139 -13.34 -6.11 13.71
C GLU A 139 -13.99 -6.03 15.10
N MET A 140 -13.60 -5.04 15.93
CA MET A 140 -14.05 -4.85 17.31
C MET A 140 -14.62 -3.45 17.56
N PRO A 141 -15.83 -3.14 17.08
CA PRO A 141 -16.39 -1.76 17.12
C PRO A 141 -16.60 -1.16 18.51
N LYS A 142 -16.57 -1.99 19.57
CA LYS A 142 -16.68 -1.56 20.97
C LYS A 142 -15.33 -1.35 21.66
N ALA A 143 -14.22 -1.70 21.00
CA ALA A 143 -12.90 -1.52 21.56
C ALA A 143 -12.39 -0.10 21.30
N CYS A 144 -11.55 0.40 22.22
CA CYS A 144 -10.76 1.61 22.03
C CYS A 144 -9.28 1.25 21.83
N GLY A 145 -8.56 2.08 21.12
CA GLY A 145 -7.15 1.83 20.85
C GLY A 145 -6.28 3.07 20.95
N THR A 146 -5.04 2.85 21.34
CA THR A 146 -3.99 3.89 21.34
C THR A 146 -2.78 3.34 20.59
N GLY A 147 -2.41 4.01 19.49
CA GLY A 147 -1.17 3.74 18.78
C GLY A 147 -0.08 4.69 19.24
N VAL A 148 1.12 4.18 19.48
CA VAL A 148 2.30 5.00 19.81
C VAL A 148 3.47 4.64 18.92
N ASP A 149 4.26 5.65 18.56
CA ASP A 149 5.49 5.48 17.79
C ASP A 149 6.52 6.54 18.21
N LEU A 150 7.80 6.24 18.05
CA LEU A 150 8.87 7.21 18.28
C LEU A 150 8.98 8.22 17.12
N SER A 151 8.52 7.86 15.92
CA SER A 151 8.55 8.69 14.74
C SER A 151 7.26 9.49 14.63
N GLU A 152 7.34 10.80 14.76
CA GLU A 152 6.19 11.70 14.51
C GLU A 152 5.65 11.54 13.08
N LEU A 153 6.53 11.31 12.09
CA LEU A 153 6.14 11.08 10.70
C LEU A 153 5.39 9.76 10.51
N ALA A 154 5.70 8.73 11.31
CA ALA A 154 4.92 7.49 11.31
C ALA A 154 3.54 7.72 11.94
N LEU A 155 3.45 8.51 13.02
CA LEU A 155 2.16 8.87 13.62
C LEU A 155 1.26 9.66 12.65
N GLU A 156 1.82 10.56 11.84
CA GLU A 156 1.06 11.25 10.78
C GLU A 156 0.44 10.25 9.78
N VAL A 157 1.18 9.20 9.41
CA VAL A 157 0.67 8.14 8.53
C VAL A 157 -0.44 7.35 9.21
N ALA A 158 -0.24 6.95 10.47
CA ALA A 158 -1.24 6.21 11.25
C ALA A 158 -2.53 7.03 11.41
N GLU A 159 -2.40 8.31 11.74
CA GLU A 159 -3.53 9.23 11.88
C GLU A 159 -4.30 9.42 10.57
N ARG A 160 -3.57 9.55 9.44
CA ARG A 160 -4.18 9.60 8.11
C ARG A 160 -5.02 8.34 7.84
N ASN A 161 -4.46 7.16 8.12
CA ASN A 161 -5.15 5.89 7.94
C ASN A 161 -6.39 5.76 8.83
N ALA A 162 -6.28 6.15 10.10
CA ALA A 162 -7.39 6.14 11.03
C ALA A 162 -8.53 7.09 10.61
N ARG A 163 -8.21 8.27 10.07
CA ARG A 163 -9.22 9.24 9.59
C ARG A 163 -9.93 8.78 8.31
N THR A 164 -9.22 8.09 7.43
CA THR A 164 -9.80 7.55 6.19
C THR A 164 -10.83 6.47 6.51
N ASP A 165 -10.61 5.75 7.59
CA ASP A 165 -11.53 4.79 8.14
C ASP A 165 -12.42 5.47 9.20
N ARG A 166 -13.55 6.06 8.78
CA ARG A 166 -14.50 6.85 9.59
C ARG A 166 -15.01 6.18 10.88
N LYS A 167 -14.52 5.02 11.26
CA LYS A 167 -14.88 4.26 12.47
C LYS A 167 -13.76 4.23 13.51
N SER A 168 -12.54 4.60 13.17
CA SER A 168 -11.41 4.58 14.11
C SER A 168 -11.20 5.97 14.69
N VAL A 169 -11.47 6.13 15.97
CA VAL A 169 -11.00 7.27 16.75
C VAL A 169 -9.69 6.84 17.39
N VAL A 170 -8.60 7.43 16.94
CA VAL A 170 -7.26 7.28 17.54
C VAL A 170 -7.06 8.40 18.55
#